data_6cc9cb6f495160c89ade703e9ae42683
#
_entry.id   6cc9cb6f495160c89ade703e9ae42683
#
_cell.length_a   1.000
_cell.length_b   1.000
_cell.length_c   1.000
_cell.angle_alpha   90.00
_cell.angle_beta   90.00
_cell.angle_gamma   90.00
#
_symmetry.space_group_name_H-M   'P 1'
#
loop_
_entity.id
_entity.type
_entity.pdbx_description
1 polymer ?
#
loop_
_entity_poly.entity_id
_entity_poly.type
_entity_poly.pdbx_seq_one_letter_code
_entity_poly.pdbx_strand_id
1 'polypeptide(L)'
;MKGRSGVLTYDNWNVMHMALTADLNPFAPIEGGNQEKFRSVAKSIFGGAKLLTDDLVAMNTALINGEIDAYFTGGTYTASPARFDGATQVRAITPNSGPVDGKGGVVWVELTSVVNNPDPSSLGEDFLEFVQAPDISKAVAFTEGTYNPVSQMGDAAVMSLFDADELDAIQMDSLEEEMSRSLDYQVVTSYDALIDIYTQERRS
;
A
#
# COMPACT_ATOMS: atom_id res chain seq x y z
N MET A 1 -18.50 10.08 -4.56
CA MET A 1 -17.29 10.90 -4.31
C MET A 1 -16.75 11.63 -5.56
N LYS A 2 -17.54 11.79 -6.62
CA LYS A 2 -17.09 12.46 -7.86
C LYS A 2 -16.57 13.88 -7.55
N GLY A 3 -15.32 14.18 -7.94
CA GLY A 3 -14.66 15.46 -7.69
C GLY A 3 -14.19 15.67 -6.24
N ARG A 4 -14.21 14.64 -5.41
CA ARG A 4 -13.71 14.67 -4.02
C ARG A 4 -12.80 13.48 -3.68
N SER A 5 -12.20 12.87 -4.69
CA SER A 5 -11.21 11.80 -4.52
C SER A 5 -9.89 12.12 -5.20
N GLY A 6 -8.82 11.55 -4.68
CA GLY A 6 -7.51 11.54 -5.31
C GLY A 6 -7.13 10.13 -5.78
N VAL A 7 -6.11 10.03 -6.62
CA VAL A 7 -5.46 8.78 -6.98
C VAL A 7 -3.96 8.97 -6.88
N LEU A 8 -3.30 8.20 -6.02
CA LEU A 8 -1.86 8.06 -6.04
C LEU A 8 -1.48 7.21 -7.25
N THR A 9 -0.62 7.74 -8.11
CA THR A 9 -0.31 7.09 -9.39
C THR A 9 0.79 6.03 -9.27
N TYR A 10 0.58 5.08 -8.36
CA TYR A 10 1.42 3.90 -8.17
C TYR A 10 0.89 2.77 -9.05
N ASP A 11 1.35 2.73 -10.29
CA ASP A 11 0.73 1.98 -11.39
C ASP A 11 0.47 0.50 -11.07
N ASN A 12 1.46 -0.21 -10.51
CA ASN A 12 1.32 -1.63 -10.16
C ASN A 12 0.22 -1.86 -9.11
N TRP A 13 0.20 -1.05 -8.06
CA TRP A 13 -0.81 -1.13 -7.01
C TRP A 13 -2.19 -0.74 -7.52
N ASN A 14 -2.26 0.29 -8.37
CA ASN A 14 -3.51 0.73 -8.98
C ASN A 14 -4.11 -0.38 -9.85
N VAL A 15 -3.30 -1.06 -10.65
CA VAL A 15 -3.77 -2.17 -11.49
C VAL A 15 -4.40 -3.27 -10.63
N MET A 16 -3.75 -3.69 -9.55
CA MET A 16 -4.31 -4.71 -8.66
C MET A 16 -5.61 -4.26 -7.99
N HIS A 17 -5.62 -3.07 -7.39
CA HIS A 17 -6.80 -2.57 -6.68
C HIS A 17 -7.97 -2.25 -7.62
N MET A 18 -7.71 -1.78 -8.85
CA MET A 18 -8.74 -1.61 -9.87
C MET A 18 -9.32 -2.94 -10.33
N ALA A 19 -8.50 -3.99 -10.44
CA ALA A 19 -9.00 -5.34 -10.74
C ALA A 19 -9.91 -5.85 -9.62
N LEU A 20 -9.49 -5.74 -8.35
CA LEU A 20 -10.35 -6.08 -7.21
C LEU A 20 -11.65 -5.27 -7.20
N THR A 21 -11.59 -3.97 -7.51
CA THR A 21 -12.77 -3.09 -7.60
C THR A 21 -13.69 -3.49 -8.76
N ALA A 22 -13.12 -4.07 -9.83
CA ALA A 22 -13.88 -4.60 -10.97
C ALA A 22 -14.47 -6.01 -10.71
N ASP A 23 -14.39 -6.51 -9.48
CA ASP A 23 -14.81 -7.85 -9.10
C ASP A 23 -14.00 -8.95 -9.84
N LEU A 24 -12.68 -8.73 -9.96
CA LEU A 24 -11.75 -9.61 -10.64
C LEU A 24 -10.59 -10.00 -9.73
N ASN A 25 -10.08 -11.23 -9.91
CA ASN A 25 -8.84 -11.67 -9.27
C ASN A 25 -7.63 -11.12 -10.05
N PRO A 26 -6.81 -10.20 -9.48
CA PRO A 26 -5.65 -9.62 -10.18
C PRO A 26 -4.55 -10.66 -10.48
N PHE A 27 -4.54 -11.77 -9.77
CA PHE A 27 -3.53 -12.82 -9.88
C PHE A 27 -3.92 -13.97 -10.82
N ALA A 28 -5.14 -13.94 -11.36
CA ALA A 28 -5.61 -14.86 -12.39
C ALA A 28 -5.63 -14.18 -13.77
N PRO A 29 -5.69 -14.94 -14.89
CA PRO A 29 -5.82 -14.35 -16.22
C PRO A 29 -7.08 -13.48 -16.34
N ILE A 30 -6.90 -12.24 -16.82
CA ILE A 30 -7.98 -11.27 -17.07
C ILE A 30 -8.01 -10.99 -18.58
N GLU A 31 -9.03 -11.53 -19.25
CA GLU A 31 -9.15 -11.51 -20.72
C GLU A 31 -10.57 -11.12 -21.16
N GLY A 32 -10.70 -10.68 -22.41
CA GLY A 32 -11.98 -10.42 -23.06
C GLY A 32 -12.89 -9.47 -22.29
N GLY A 33 -14.11 -9.89 -21.99
CA GLY A 33 -15.09 -9.07 -21.25
C GLY A 33 -14.66 -8.63 -19.86
N ASN A 34 -13.72 -9.34 -19.23
CA ASN A 34 -13.16 -8.93 -17.94
C ASN A 34 -12.19 -7.74 -18.08
N GLN A 35 -11.48 -7.60 -19.20
CA GLN A 35 -10.69 -6.40 -19.48
C GLN A 35 -11.60 -5.17 -19.64
N GLU A 36 -12.80 -5.32 -20.20
CA GLU A 36 -13.77 -4.23 -20.31
C GLU A 36 -14.37 -3.84 -18.94
N LYS A 37 -14.56 -4.79 -18.01
CA LYS A 37 -14.92 -4.47 -16.62
C LYS A 37 -13.81 -3.65 -15.97
N PHE A 38 -12.55 -4.08 -16.11
CA PHE A 38 -11.39 -3.34 -15.59
C PHE A 38 -11.33 -1.93 -16.20
N ARG A 39 -11.48 -1.79 -17.53
CA ARG A 39 -11.53 -0.50 -18.23
C ARG A 39 -12.60 0.42 -17.66
N SER A 40 -13.81 -0.10 -17.45
CA SER A 40 -14.93 0.66 -16.90
C SER A 40 -14.62 1.23 -15.51
N VAL A 41 -13.97 0.42 -14.65
CA VAL A 41 -13.53 0.84 -13.31
C VAL A 41 -12.43 1.89 -13.42
N ALA A 42 -11.38 1.66 -14.22
CA ALA A 42 -10.29 2.61 -14.42
C ALA A 42 -10.82 3.98 -14.88
N LYS A 43 -11.69 3.97 -15.90
CA LYS A 43 -12.35 5.18 -16.40
C LYS A 43 -13.16 5.90 -15.33
N SER A 44 -13.90 5.16 -14.52
CA SER A 44 -14.70 5.73 -13.43
C SER A 44 -13.84 6.37 -12.35
N ILE A 45 -12.76 5.70 -11.95
CA ILE A 45 -11.83 6.18 -10.91
C ILE A 45 -11.12 7.44 -11.40
N PHE A 46 -10.50 7.42 -12.58
CA PHE A 46 -9.79 8.59 -13.11
C PHE A 46 -10.73 9.75 -13.43
N GLY A 47 -11.88 9.47 -14.07
CA GLY A 47 -12.88 10.50 -14.39
C GLY A 47 -13.59 11.09 -13.17
N GLY A 48 -13.50 10.44 -12.01
CA GLY A 48 -14.00 10.92 -10.72
C GLY A 48 -12.96 11.64 -9.87
N ALA A 49 -11.67 11.51 -10.19
CA ALA A 49 -10.59 12.07 -9.40
C ALA A 49 -10.47 13.59 -9.56
N LYS A 50 -10.26 14.26 -8.44
CA LYS A 50 -9.90 15.69 -8.38
C LYS A 50 -8.39 15.89 -8.47
N LEU A 51 -7.62 14.95 -7.93
CA LEU A 51 -6.17 15.00 -7.86
C LEU A 51 -5.56 13.68 -8.33
N LEU A 52 -4.61 13.77 -9.26
CA LEU A 52 -3.79 12.66 -9.75
C LEU A 52 -2.34 13.04 -9.55
N THR A 53 -1.63 12.34 -8.69
CA THR A 53 -0.22 12.62 -8.38
C THR A 53 0.49 11.41 -7.81
N ASP A 54 1.80 11.34 -7.96
CA ASP A 54 2.71 10.45 -7.24
C ASP A 54 3.33 11.11 -6.00
N ASP A 55 3.05 12.40 -5.80
CA ASP A 55 3.49 13.17 -4.63
C ASP A 55 2.58 12.88 -3.43
N LEU A 56 3.09 12.09 -2.50
CA LEU A 56 2.39 11.71 -1.28
C LEU A 56 2.11 12.91 -0.36
N VAL A 57 3.02 13.88 -0.30
CA VAL A 57 2.84 15.07 0.55
C VAL A 57 1.68 15.92 0.02
N ALA A 58 1.62 16.12 -1.30
CA ALA A 58 0.51 16.83 -1.93
C ALA A 58 -0.83 16.11 -1.70
N MET A 59 -0.84 14.77 -1.80
CA MET A 59 -2.04 13.96 -1.58
C MET A 59 -2.55 14.06 -0.14
N ASN A 60 -1.66 13.87 0.84
CA ASN A 60 -2.03 13.98 2.26
C ASN A 60 -2.44 15.41 2.64
N THR A 61 -1.78 16.42 2.09
CA THR A 61 -2.16 17.82 2.30
C THR A 61 -3.59 18.10 1.80
N ALA A 62 -3.93 17.63 0.59
CA ALA A 62 -5.28 17.78 0.04
C ALA A 62 -6.35 17.08 0.90
N LEU A 63 -6.02 15.91 1.47
CA LEU A 63 -6.90 15.17 2.37
C LEU A 63 -7.10 15.92 3.71
N ILE A 64 -6.01 16.38 4.33
CA ILE A 64 -6.05 17.12 5.60
C ILE A 64 -6.84 18.43 5.46
N ASN A 65 -6.66 19.14 4.35
CA ASN A 65 -7.36 20.40 4.05
C ASN A 65 -8.82 20.19 3.64
N GLY A 66 -9.30 18.95 3.50
CA GLY A 66 -10.66 18.66 3.08
C GLY A 66 -10.93 18.97 1.60
N GLU A 67 -9.90 19.08 0.79
CA GLU A 67 -10.03 19.24 -0.66
C GLU A 67 -10.49 17.95 -1.33
N ILE A 68 -10.09 16.82 -0.79
CA ILE A 68 -10.57 15.48 -1.10
C ILE A 68 -11.02 14.77 0.18
N ASP A 69 -11.91 13.80 0.06
CA ASP A 69 -12.41 13.00 1.19
C ASP A 69 -11.66 11.67 1.32
N ALA A 70 -11.10 11.17 0.23
CA ALA A 70 -10.32 9.94 0.17
C ALA A 70 -9.43 9.94 -1.06
N TYR A 71 -8.41 9.08 -1.06
CA TYR A 71 -7.68 8.78 -2.28
C TYR A 71 -7.61 7.27 -2.50
N PHE A 72 -7.56 6.90 -3.77
CA PHE A 72 -7.43 5.53 -4.23
C PHE A 72 -5.96 5.14 -4.29
N THR A 73 -5.68 3.95 -3.89
CA THR A 73 -4.35 3.35 -3.69
C THR A 73 -3.53 4.07 -2.62
N GLY A 74 -3.05 3.29 -1.75
CA GLY A 74 -2.27 3.67 -0.59
C GLY A 74 -2.36 2.55 0.43
N GLY A 75 -1.79 2.76 1.57
CA GLY A 75 -1.81 1.83 2.68
C GLY A 75 -1.41 2.55 3.94
N THR A 76 -1.15 1.79 4.99
CA THR A 76 -0.67 2.34 6.25
C THR A 76 0.56 3.22 6.05
N TYR A 77 1.51 2.77 5.23
CA TYR A 77 2.74 3.52 4.93
C TYR A 77 2.49 4.89 4.30
N THR A 78 1.44 5.06 3.47
CA THR A 78 1.12 6.35 2.85
C THR A 78 0.36 7.28 3.80
N ALA A 79 -0.39 6.75 4.75
CA ALA A 79 -1.10 7.52 5.76
C ALA A 79 -0.20 7.91 6.95
N SER A 80 0.79 7.09 7.27
CA SER A 80 1.60 7.19 8.48
C SER A 80 2.34 8.53 8.65
N PRO A 81 2.91 9.19 7.62
CA PRO A 81 3.54 10.49 7.81
C PRO A 81 2.56 11.56 8.30
N ALA A 82 1.36 11.62 7.70
CA ALA A 82 0.34 12.57 8.11
C ALA A 82 -0.15 12.31 9.54
N ARG A 83 -0.28 11.03 9.91
CA ARG A 83 -0.68 10.63 11.27
C ARG A 83 0.40 10.96 12.29
N PHE A 84 1.66 10.69 11.97
CA PHE A 84 2.80 11.00 12.83
C PHE A 84 2.94 12.53 13.07
N ASP A 85 2.57 13.33 12.07
CA ASP A 85 2.48 14.81 12.20
C ASP A 85 1.19 15.29 12.90
N GLY A 86 0.41 14.38 13.48
CA GLY A 86 -0.76 14.69 14.30
C GLY A 86 -2.12 14.67 13.56
N ALA A 87 -2.15 14.37 12.26
CA ALA A 87 -3.41 14.24 11.51
C ALA A 87 -4.02 12.82 11.68
N THR A 88 -4.33 12.42 12.90
CA THR A 88 -4.78 11.06 13.28
C THR A 88 -6.12 10.64 12.64
N GLN A 89 -6.90 11.59 12.10
CA GLN A 89 -8.12 11.33 11.33
C GLN A 89 -7.83 10.74 9.94
N VAL A 90 -6.62 10.88 9.41
CA VAL A 90 -6.21 10.22 8.16
C VAL A 90 -5.97 8.74 8.45
N ARG A 91 -6.67 7.84 7.77
CA ARG A 91 -6.53 6.39 7.97
C ARG A 91 -6.47 5.66 6.62
N ALA A 92 -5.60 4.68 6.55
CA ALA A 92 -5.67 3.65 5.53
C ALA A 92 -6.81 2.68 5.89
N ILE A 93 -7.58 2.27 4.89
CA ILE A 93 -8.74 1.39 5.08
C ILE A 93 -8.73 0.33 3.98
N THR A 94 -8.75 -0.93 4.37
CA THR A 94 -8.97 -2.06 3.46
C THR A 94 -10.48 -2.30 3.31
N PRO A 95 -11.02 -2.48 2.09
CA PRO A 95 -12.42 -2.82 1.89
C PRO A 95 -12.84 -4.06 2.68
N ASN A 96 -14.05 -4.02 3.23
CA ASN A 96 -14.60 -5.10 4.06
C ASN A 96 -14.87 -6.40 3.30
N SER A 97 -14.88 -6.35 1.96
CA SER A 97 -15.11 -7.50 1.10
C SER A 97 -14.47 -7.29 -0.26
N GLY A 98 -14.21 -8.40 -0.95
CA GLY A 98 -13.67 -8.40 -2.30
C GLY A 98 -13.93 -9.73 -3.01
N PRO A 99 -13.52 -9.85 -4.28
CA PRO A 99 -13.90 -10.95 -5.17
C PRO A 99 -13.16 -12.28 -4.90
N VAL A 100 -12.06 -12.23 -4.16
CA VAL A 100 -11.24 -13.42 -3.88
C VAL A 100 -11.31 -13.71 -2.38
N ASP A 101 -11.91 -14.81 -2.01
CA ASP A 101 -12.08 -15.25 -0.62
C ASP A 101 -12.68 -14.17 0.32
N GLY A 102 -13.48 -13.26 -0.25
CA GLY A 102 -14.06 -12.13 0.47
C GLY A 102 -13.08 -10.99 0.77
N LYS A 103 -11.86 -11.05 0.28
CA LYS A 103 -10.79 -10.09 0.56
C LYS A 103 -10.72 -8.97 -0.49
N GLY A 104 -10.61 -7.72 -0.03
CA GLY A 104 -10.65 -6.52 -0.88
C GLY A 104 -9.35 -5.74 -0.96
N GLY A 105 -8.32 -6.13 -0.21
CA GLY A 105 -6.99 -5.52 -0.22
C GLY A 105 -5.89 -6.48 -0.64
N VAL A 106 -4.67 -5.96 -0.68
CA VAL A 106 -3.44 -6.74 -0.91
C VAL A 106 -2.43 -6.37 0.17
N VAL A 107 -1.85 -7.36 0.82
CA VAL A 107 -0.74 -7.19 1.75
C VAL A 107 0.55 -7.69 1.11
N TRP A 108 1.64 -6.98 1.36
CA TRP A 108 2.98 -7.41 0.96
C TRP A 108 3.95 -7.27 2.14
N VAL A 109 5.05 -7.98 2.04
CA VAL A 109 6.15 -7.90 2.99
C VAL A 109 7.41 -7.52 2.21
N GLU A 110 8.08 -6.48 2.65
CA GLU A 110 9.39 -6.11 2.12
C GLU A 110 10.46 -6.94 2.83
N LEU A 111 11.35 -7.52 2.03
CA LEU A 111 12.41 -8.39 2.50
C LEU A 111 13.75 -7.90 2.00
N THR A 112 14.72 -7.83 2.91
CA THR A 112 16.12 -7.65 2.53
C THR A 112 16.79 -9.02 2.40
N SER A 113 17.55 -9.23 1.32
CA SER A 113 18.25 -10.49 1.05
C SER A 113 19.68 -10.25 0.61
N VAL A 114 20.56 -11.19 0.92
CA VAL A 114 21.93 -11.20 0.42
C VAL A 114 21.96 -11.81 -0.99
N VAL A 115 22.55 -11.08 -1.94
CA VAL A 115 22.72 -11.58 -3.31
C VAL A 115 23.78 -12.69 -3.30
N ASN A 116 23.49 -13.79 -3.99
CA ASN A 116 24.47 -14.87 -4.21
C ASN A 116 25.62 -14.35 -5.06
N ASN A 117 26.79 -14.17 -4.45
CA ASN A 117 27.99 -13.64 -5.08
C ASN A 117 29.07 -14.73 -5.11
N PRO A 118 29.79 -14.94 -6.25
CA PRO A 118 30.92 -15.87 -6.34
C PRO A 118 32.05 -15.56 -5.38
N ASP A 119 32.19 -14.29 -4.96
CA ASP A 119 33.15 -13.83 -3.95
C ASP A 119 32.39 -13.18 -2.78
N PRO A 120 31.78 -13.99 -1.88
CA PRO A 120 30.93 -13.49 -0.82
C PRO A 120 31.76 -12.79 0.27
N SER A 121 31.23 -11.67 0.75
CA SER A 121 31.75 -11.01 1.97
C SER A 121 30.72 -11.20 3.11
N SER A 122 31.21 -11.25 4.36
CA SER A 122 30.33 -11.33 5.53
C SER A 122 29.47 -10.08 5.73
N LEU A 123 29.80 -8.96 5.10
CA LEU A 123 29.10 -7.68 5.29
C LEU A 123 27.59 -7.77 5.00
N GLY A 124 27.17 -8.65 4.08
CA GLY A 124 25.76 -8.84 3.79
C GLY A 124 25.01 -9.49 4.95
N GLU A 125 25.61 -10.53 5.54
CA GLU A 125 25.05 -11.21 6.72
C GLU A 125 25.11 -10.32 7.96
N ASP A 126 26.25 -9.65 8.19
CA ASP A 126 26.43 -8.69 9.27
C ASP A 126 25.39 -7.56 9.20
N PHE A 127 25.06 -7.07 7.99
CA PHE A 127 24.03 -6.07 7.78
C PHE A 127 22.63 -6.62 8.11
N LEU A 128 22.31 -7.85 7.69
CA LEU A 128 21.02 -8.46 8.01
C LEU A 128 20.86 -8.67 9.53
N GLU A 129 21.90 -9.09 10.22
CA GLU A 129 21.90 -9.19 11.68
C GLU A 129 21.68 -7.82 12.34
N PHE A 130 22.36 -6.80 11.84
CA PHE A 130 22.24 -5.43 12.34
C PHE A 130 20.80 -4.89 12.19
N VAL A 131 20.20 -4.98 11.01
CA VAL A 131 18.86 -4.41 10.78
C VAL A 131 17.75 -5.19 11.50
N GLN A 132 18.02 -6.43 11.92
CA GLN A 132 17.09 -7.24 12.70
C GLN A 132 17.28 -7.11 14.23
N ALA A 133 18.32 -6.40 14.65
CA ALA A 133 18.56 -6.21 16.08
C ALA A 133 17.39 -5.44 16.73
N PRO A 134 16.96 -5.82 17.94
CA PRO A 134 15.82 -5.20 18.62
C PRO A 134 15.91 -3.68 18.76
N ASP A 135 17.09 -3.16 19.07
CA ASP A 135 17.36 -1.74 19.25
C ASP A 135 17.38 -0.94 17.93
N ILE A 136 17.48 -1.63 16.77
CA ILE A 136 17.45 -1.03 15.45
C ILE A 136 16.03 -1.07 14.84
N SER A 137 15.14 -1.92 15.32
CA SER A 137 13.81 -2.15 14.81
C SER A 137 12.99 -0.85 14.66
N LYS A 138 13.11 0.06 15.61
CA LYS A 138 12.46 1.37 15.57
C LYS A 138 12.99 2.25 14.44
N ALA A 139 14.29 2.26 14.19
CA ALA A 139 14.89 2.99 13.09
C ALA A 139 14.47 2.42 11.73
N VAL A 140 14.30 1.09 11.64
CA VAL A 140 13.78 0.41 10.44
C VAL A 140 12.32 0.77 10.19
N ALA A 141 11.48 0.78 11.25
CA ALA A 141 10.07 1.12 11.14
C ALA A 141 9.82 2.57 10.68
N PHE A 142 10.70 3.51 11.05
CA PHE A 142 10.57 4.95 10.83
C PHE A 142 11.63 5.49 9.87
N THR A 143 11.85 4.80 8.75
CA THR A 143 12.81 5.20 7.73
C THR A 143 12.12 5.72 6.46
N GLU A 144 12.86 6.46 5.62
CA GLU A 144 12.44 6.94 4.30
C GLU A 144 11.20 7.85 4.27
N GLY A 145 10.79 8.39 5.42
CA GLY A 145 9.64 9.31 5.51
C GLY A 145 8.27 8.63 5.37
N THR A 146 8.24 7.30 5.35
CA THR A 146 7.03 6.48 5.51
C THR A 146 7.27 5.48 6.63
N TYR A 147 6.23 5.19 7.42
CA TYR A 147 6.40 4.39 8.63
C TYR A 147 5.57 3.11 8.52
N ASN A 148 6.20 2.01 8.91
CA ASN A 148 5.63 0.68 8.72
C ASN A 148 5.82 -0.18 9.97
N PRO A 149 4.91 -1.12 10.24
CA PRO A 149 5.19 -2.20 11.18
C PRO A 149 6.40 -3.03 10.70
N VAL A 150 7.21 -3.47 11.63
CA VAL A 150 8.34 -4.37 11.37
C VAL A 150 8.13 -5.73 12.05
N SER A 151 8.70 -6.78 11.47
CA SER A 151 8.48 -8.16 11.95
C SER A 151 8.92 -8.38 13.40
N GLN A 152 9.92 -7.63 13.86
CA GLN A 152 10.42 -7.68 15.24
C GLN A 152 9.39 -7.22 16.27
N MET A 153 8.34 -6.48 15.86
CA MET A 153 7.24 -6.06 16.75
C MET A 153 6.40 -7.24 17.29
N GLY A 154 6.61 -8.45 16.78
CA GLY A 154 6.07 -9.67 17.36
C GLY A 154 6.68 -10.00 18.74
N ASP A 155 7.84 -9.45 19.08
CA ASP A 155 8.44 -9.53 20.41
C ASP A 155 7.94 -8.38 21.29
N ALA A 156 7.44 -8.71 22.49
CA ALA A 156 6.92 -7.73 23.44
C ALA A 156 7.98 -6.72 23.89
N ALA A 157 9.25 -7.13 23.96
CA ALA A 157 10.36 -6.24 24.32
C ALA A 157 10.57 -5.18 23.20
N VAL A 158 10.51 -5.60 21.93
CA VAL A 158 10.59 -4.68 20.78
C VAL A 158 9.37 -3.77 20.73
N MET A 159 8.17 -4.32 20.89
CA MET A 159 6.93 -3.53 20.92
C MET A 159 6.98 -2.42 21.98
N SER A 160 7.61 -2.68 23.14
CA SER A 160 7.75 -1.70 24.22
C SER A 160 8.68 -0.53 23.93
N LEU A 161 9.44 -0.57 22.82
CA LEU A 161 10.30 0.55 22.38
C LEU A 161 9.49 1.66 21.68
N PHE A 162 8.28 1.35 21.24
CA PHE A 162 7.41 2.28 20.54
C PHE A 162 6.45 2.95 21.52
N ASP A 163 6.29 4.25 21.41
CA ASP A 163 5.28 4.97 22.18
C ASP A 163 3.89 4.92 21.51
N ALA A 164 2.90 5.48 22.19
CA ALA A 164 1.51 5.42 21.72
C ALA A 164 1.29 6.18 20.39
N ASP A 165 1.97 7.30 20.18
CA ASP A 165 1.82 8.12 18.98
C ASP A 165 2.47 7.43 17.78
N GLU A 166 3.59 6.75 17.99
CA GLU A 166 4.28 5.95 16.98
C GLU A 166 3.44 4.75 16.56
N LEU A 167 2.84 4.03 17.51
CA LEU A 167 1.94 2.91 17.23
C LEU A 167 0.66 3.36 16.53
N ASP A 168 0.11 4.53 16.92
CA ASP A 168 -1.03 5.11 16.23
C ASP A 168 -0.68 5.53 14.80
N ALA A 169 0.50 6.11 14.57
CA ALA A 169 0.93 6.52 13.23
C ALA A 169 0.93 5.35 12.23
N ILE A 170 1.40 4.17 12.64
CA ILE A 170 1.43 2.95 11.81
C ILE A 170 0.13 2.14 11.88
N GLN A 171 -0.92 2.65 12.50
CA GLN A 171 -2.22 1.98 12.68
C GLN A 171 -2.12 0.57 13.27
N MET A 172 -1.27 0.41 14.29
CA MET A 172 -1.05 -0.89 14.91
C MET A 172 -2.32 -1.47 15.53
N ASP A 173 -3.26 -0.61 15.93
CA ASP A 173 -4.57 -0.97 16.48
C ASP A 173 -5.48 -1.75 15.51
N SER A 174 -5.32 -1.56 14.20
CA SER A 174 -6.12 -2.19 13.16
C SER A 174 -5.33 -3.12 12.24
N LEU A 175 -4.03 -3.29 12.46
CA LEU A 175 -3.14 -4.05 11.57
C LEU A 175 -3.63 -5.48 11.31
N GLU A 176 -3.99 -6.21 12.35
CA GLU A 176 -4.47 -7.60 12.22
C GLU A 176 -5.76 -7.67 11.39
N GLU A 177 -6.68 -6.73 11.62
CA GLU A 177 -7.94 -6.65 10.89
C GLU A 177 -7.70 -6.32 9.40
N GLU A 178 -6.86 -5.34 9.10
CA GLU A 178 -6.51 -4.95 7.74
C GLU A 178 -5.80 -6.10 6.99
N MET A 179 -4.89 -6.81 7.65
CA MET A 179 -4.24 -7.99 7.07
C MET A 179 -5.23 -9.12 6.79
N SER A 180 -6.18 -9.38 7.69
CA SER A 180 -7.20 -10.42 7.53
C SER A 180 -8.09 -10.21 6.29
N ARG A 181 -8.28 -8.95 5.87
CA ARG A 181 -9.05 -8.52 4.69
C ARG A 181 -8.21 -8.44 3.42
N SER A 182 -6.93 -8.76 3.48
CA SER A 182 -5.99 -8.62 2.38
C SER A 182 -5.54 -9.96 1.84
N LEU A 183 -5.37 -10.03 0.52
CA LEU A 183 -4.72 -11.13 -0.17
C LEU A 183 -3.21 -11.00 -0.05
N ASP A 184 -2.49 -12.10 -0.03
CA ASP A 184 -1.05 -12.07 -0.18
C ASP A 184 -0.68 -11.60 -1.59
N TYR A 185 0.30 -10.71 -1.68
CA TYR A 185 0.81 -10.23 -2.96
C TYR A 185 1.34 -11.37 -3.84
N GLN A 186 0.94 -11.35 -5.10
CA GLN A 186 1.43 -12.27 -6.14
C GLN A 186 1.69 -11.49 -7.44
N VAL A 187 2.31 -12.15 -8.40
CA VAL A 187 2.52 -11.57 -9.73
C VAL A 187 1.18 -11.41 -10.45
N VAL A 188 0.93 -10.22 -10.98
CA VAL A 188 -0.26 -9.94 -11.79
C VAL A 188 -0.13 -10.59 -13.16
N THR A 189 -0.91 -11.64 -13.41
CA THR A 189 -0.76 -12.49 -14.60
C THR A 189 -0.99 -11.75 -15.92
N SER A 190 -1.94 -10.81 -15.97
CA SER A 190 -2.29 -10.04 -17.18
C SER A 190 -1.77 -8.59 -17.12
N TYR A 191 -0.65 -8.35 -16.42
CA TYR A 191 -0.16 -6.99 -16.14
C TYR A 191 -0.02 -6.12 -17.38
N ASP A 192 0.64 -6.61 -18.44
CA ASP A 192 0.91 -5.81 -19.65
C ASP A 192 -0.37 -5.32 -20.31
N ALA A 193 -1.39 -6.17 -20.39
CA ALA A 193 -2.69 -5.77 -20.96
C ALA A 193 -3.44 -4.79 -20.06
N LEU A 194 -3.37 -4.97 -18.75
CA LEU A 194 -4.07 -4.11 -17.79
C LEU A 194 -3.40 -2.75 -17.64
N ILE A 195 -2.06 -2.67 -17.67
CA ILE A 195 -1.34 -1.40 -17.60
C ILE A 195 -1.54 -0.56 -18.87
N ASP A 196 -1.70 -1.20 -20.02
CA ASP A 196 -2.07 -0.52 -21.26
C ASP A 196 -3.45 0.14 -21.13
N ILE A 197 -4.45 -0.59 -20.64
CA ILE A 197 -5.80 -0.05 -20.40
C ILE A 197 -5.75 1.09 -19.38
N TYR A 198 -5.09 0.87 -18.25
CA TYR A 198 -4.88 1.86 -17.19
C TYR A 198 -4.30 3.17 -17.75
N THR A 199 -3.23 3.06 -18.54
CA THR A 199 -2.55 4.21 -19.12
C THR A 199 -3.43 4.96 -20.12
N GLN A 200 -4.25 4.26 -20.91
CA GLN A 200 -5.22 4.87 -21.83
C GLN A 200 -6.29 5.67 -21.07
N GLU A 201 -6.90 5.06 -20.04
CA GLU A 201 -7.97 5.70 -19.28
C GLU A 201 -7.47 6.84 -18.38
N ARG A 202 -6.21 6.78 -17.92
CA ARG A 202 -5.57 7.88 -17.17
C ARG A 202 -5.37 9.15 -18.00
N ARG A 203 -5.27 9.01 -19.34
CA ARG A 203 -5.05 10.14 -20.28
C ARG A 203 -6.33 10.71 -20.85
N SER A 204 -7.46 10.04 -20.66
CA SER A 204 -8.75 10.44 -21.20
C SER A 204 -9.47 11.44 -20.30
#